data_a3a7a099b0805bc0c9d41c15c4a5fa18
#
_entry.id   a3a7a099b0805bc0c9d41c15c4a5fa18
#
_cell.length_a   1.000
_cell.length_b   1.000
_cell.length_c   1.000
_cell.angle_alpha   90.00
_cell.angle_beta   90.00
_cell.angle_gamma   90.00
#
_symmetry.space_group_name_H-M   'P 1'
#
loop_
_entity.id
_entity.type
_entity.pdbx_description
1 polymer ?
#
loop_
_entity_poly.entity_id
_entity_poly.type
_entity_poly.pdbx_seq_one_letter_code
_entity_poly.pdbx_strand_id
1 'polypeptide(L)'
;MKKERAGNVSAKRSPKLSTTATLRAHARHKIEKGAVTEGYTADRTKVVKMLNDALATEIVCMLRYKRHYFMATGVHAEAVAAEFLEHANQEVEHADAIAKRIVQLGGEPDFSPDTLVKRSHAEYVPGKSLMDMVKEDLIAERIAIDSYKEMITAIGDDDSTTRRMIEWILAVEEEHADDLAGLLDAGH
;
A
#
# COMPACT_ATOMS: atom_id res chain seq x y z
N MET A 1 -51.37 -0.77 12.14
CA MET A 1 -50.47 0.06 12.97
C MET A 1 -49.03 -0.42 12.77
N LYS A 2 -48.25 0.27 11.91
CA LYS A 2 -46.82 -0.02 11.72
C LYS A 2 -46.03 0.89 12.66
N LYS A 3 -45.27 0.31 13.59
CA LYS A 3 -44.32 1.04 14.45
C LYS A 3 -43.04 1.30 13.62
N GLU A 4 -42.82 2.55 13.30
CA GLU A 4 -41.50 3.03 12.82
C GLU A 4 -40.48 2.91 13.94
N ARG A 5 -39.38 2.20 13.67
CA ARG A 5 -38.17 2.18 14.52
C ARG A 5 -37.32 3.41 14.14
N ALA A 6 -37.33 4.41 15.00
CA ALA A 6 -36.39 5.52 14.92
C ALA A 6 -34.96 4.99 15.14
N GLY A 7 -34.14 5.08 14.11
CA GLY A 7 -32.72 4.79 14.18
C GLY A 7 -32.01 5.85 15.01
N ASN A 8 -31.42 5.46 16.13
CA ASN A 8 -30.61 6.31 17.00
C ASN A 8 -29.26 6.60 16.31
N VAL A 9 -29.17 7.74 15.62
CA VAL A 9 -27.92 8.24 15.06
C VAL A 9 -27.12 8.82 16.22
N SER A 10 -26.19 8.04 16.77
CA SER A 10 -25.22 8.51 17.76
C SER A 10 -24.40 9.65 17.15
N ALA A 11 -24.64 10.88 17.59
CA ALA A 11 -23.86 12.04 17.21
C ALA A 11 -22.41 11.83 17.69
N LYS A 12 -21.46 11.63 16.75
CA LYS A 12 -20.02 11.62 17.05
C LYS A 12 -19.66 12.96 17.69
N ARG A 13 -19.33 12.95 18.98
CA ARG A 13 -18.83 14.12 19.70
C ARG A 13 -17.55 14.59 19.00
N SER A 14 -17.48 15.85 18.62
CA SER A 14 -16.26 16.47 18.11
C SER A 14 -15.13 16.27 19.12
N PRO A 15 -13.94 15.81 18.71
CA PRO A 15 -12.82 15.58 19.62
C PRO A 15 -12.42 16.91 20.26
N LYS A 16 -12.35 16.94 21.61
CA LYS A 16 -11.90 18.12 22.35
C LYS A 16 -10.37 18.19 22.26
N LEU A 17 -9.84 19.28 21.71
CA LEU A 17 -8.42 19.51 21.64
C LEU A 17 -7.78 19.57 23.03
N SER A 18 -6.59 18.99 23.17
CA SER A 18 -5.79 19.04 24.38
C SER A 18 -5.26 20.46 24.64
N THR A 19 -5.08 20.83 25.92
CA THR A 19 -4.43 22.11 26.27
C THR A 19 -2.95 22.09 25.90
N THR A 20 -2.35 23.26 25.68
CA THR A 20 -0.90 23.40 25.44
C THR A 20 -0.08 22.81 26.59
N ALA A 21 -0.51 22.94 27.84
CA ALA A 21 0.15 22.37 28.99
C ALA A 21 0.17 20.84 28.94
N THR A 22 -0.95 20.21 28.58
CA THR A 22 -1.05 18.76 28.37
C THR A 22 -0.13 18.28 27.27
N LEU A 23 -0.14 18.96 26.11
CA LEU A 23 0.74 18.61 24.97
C LEU A 23 2.22 18.69 25.35
N ARG A 24 2.62 19.73 26.08
CA ARG A 24 4.01 19.89 26.57
C ARG A 24 4.42 18.83 27.58
N ALA A 25 3.50 18.37 28.43
CA ALA A 25 3.76 17.29 29.37
C ALA A 25 3.93 15.95 28.64
N HIS A 26 3.01 15.61 27.73
CA HIS A 26 3.07 14.38 26.93
C HIS A 26 4.34 14.31 26.06
N ALA A 27 4.76 15.44 25.46
CA ALA A 27 5.96 15.49 24.62
C ALA A 27 7.27 15.15 25.33
N ARG A 28 7.30 15.19 26.67
CA ARG A 28 8.45 14.81 27.47
C ARG A 28 8.49 13.33 27.87
N HIS A 29 7.38 12.63 27.66
CA HIS A 29 7.31 11.20 27.96
C HIS A 29 7.88 10.38 26.82
N LYS A 30 8.76 9.42 27.14
CA LYS A 30 9.28 8.41 26.20
C LYS A 30 9.83 9.02 24.91
N ILE A 31 10.62 10.08 25.04
CA ILE A 31 11.20 10.84 23.92
C ILE A 31 12.03 9.95 22.97
N GLU A 32 12.55 8.84 23.46
CA GLU A 32 13.27 7.83 22.68
C GLU A 32 12.41 7.09 21.66
N LYS A 33 11.07 7.17 21.77
CA LYS A 33 10.13 6.58 20.82
C LYS A 33 9.89 7.46 19.56
N GLY A 34 10.53 8.61 19.48
CA GLY A 34 10.49 9.47 18.32
C GLY A 34 9.07 9.88 17.92
N ALA A 35 8.61 9.44 16.75
CA ALA A 35 7.31 9.79 16.19
C ALA A 35 6.11 9.14 16.91
N VAL A 36 6.33 8.10 17.73
CA VAL A 36 5.27 7.41 18.48
C VAL A 36 5.04 8.12 19.80
N THR A 37 4.15 9.11 19.80
CA THR A 37 3.78 9.91 20.98
C THR A 37 2.65 9.25 21.79
N GLU A 38 2.32 9.82 22.96
CA GLU A 38 1.18 9.40 23.78
C GLU A 38 -0.18 9.51 23.07
N GLY A 39 -0.24 10.29 21.98
CA GLY A 39 -1.45 10.44 21.16
C GLY A 39 -1.60 9.39 20.05
N TYR A 40 -0.66 8.45 19.94
CA TYR A 40 -0.79 7.36 18.97
C TYR A 40 -1.76 6.31 19.49
N THR A 41 -2.90 6.13 18.81
CA THR A 41 -4.03 5.29 19.28
C THR A 41 -4.20 3.99 18.50
N ALA A 42 -3.60 3.86 17.31
CA ALA A 42 -3.69 2.63 16.53
C ALA A 42 -2.96 1.44 17.19
N ASP A 43 -3.43 0.23 16.90
CA ASP A 43 -2.71 -1.00 17.24
C ASP A 43 -1.43 -1.12 16.39
N ARG A 44 -0.32 -0.63 16.96
CA ARG A 44 0.98 -0.56 16.27
C ARG A 44 1.45 -1.92 15.74
N THR A 45 1.21 -3.00 16.49
CA THR A 45 1.60 -4.36 16.09
C THR A 45 0.84 -4.79 14.83
N LYS A 46 -0.46 -4.51 14.78
CA LYS A 46 -1.27 -4.79 13.58
C LYS A 46 -0.86 -3.93 12.39
N VAL A 47 -0.63 -2.62 12.62
CA VAL A 47 -0.19 -1.71 11.55
C VAL A 47 1.14 -2.16 10.98
N VAL A 48 2.14 -2.47 11.80
CA VAL A 48 3.46 -2.97 11.36
C VAL A 48 3.33 -4.29 10.59
N LYS A 49 2.44 -5.19 11.04
CA LYS A 49 2.20 -6.44 10.31
C LYS A 49 1.61 -6.18 8.91
N MET A 50 0.56 -5.36 8.81
CA MET A 50 -0.05 -5.00 7.52
C MET A 50 0.98 -4.34 6.59
N LEU A 51 1.81 -3.44 7.11
CA LEU A 51 2.86 -2.80 6.33
C LEU A 51 3.92 -3.79 5.86
N ASN A 52 4.27 -4.81 6.64
CA ASN A 52 5.20 -5.87 6.19
C ASN A 52 4.58 -6.77 5.10
N ASP A 53 3.27 -7.00 5.13
CA ASP A 53 2.58 -7.74 4.07
C ASP A 53 2.52 -6.89 2.77
N ALA A 54 2.24 -5.58 2.89
CA ALA A 54 2.33 -4.62 1.78
C ALA A 54 3.75 -4.53 1.22
N LEU A 55 4.79 -4.37 2.07
CA LEU A 55 6.19 -4.37 1.65
C LEU A 55 6.54 -5.60 0.80
N ALA A 56 6.06 -6.77 1.19
CA ALA A 56 6.29 -7.99 0.41
C ALA A 56 5.57 -7.94 -0.95
N THR A 57 4.38 -7.31 -1.02
CA THR A 57 3.62 -7.13 -2.26
C THR A 57 4.39 -6.25 -3.24
N GLU A 58 4.84 -5.06 -2.81
CA GLU A 58 5.65 -4.16 -3.64
C GLU A 58 6.92 -4.85 -4.18
N ILE A 59 7.65 -5.57 -3.31
CA ILE A 59 8.87 -6.26 -3.73
C ILE A 59 8.57 -7.36 -4.76
N VAL A 60 7.49 -8.12 -4.60
CA VAL A 60 7.10 -9.17 -5.55
C VAL A 60 6.66 -8.54 -6.87
N CYS A 61 5.90 -7.44 -6.86
CA CYS A 61 5.50 -6.69 -8.05
C CYS A 61 6.73 -6.12 -8.77
N MET A 62 7.64 -5.46 -8.06
CA MET A 62 8.90 -4.96 -8.59
C MET A 62 9.71 -6.06 -9.30
N LEU A 63 9.88 -7.22 -8.67
CA LEU A 63 10.62 -8.34 -9.25
C LEU A 63 9.95 -8.86 -10.53
N ARG A 64 8.62 -8.91 -10.56
CA ARG A 64 7.84 -9.33 -11.72
C ARG A 64 7.94 -8.32 -12.85
N TYR A 65 7.76 -7.02 -12.60
CA TYR A 65 7.94 -5.95 -13.59
C TYR A 65 9.35 -5.92 -14.17
N LYS A 66 10.39 -6.08 -13.34
CA LYS A 66 11.78 -6.20 -13.82
C LYS A 66 11.96 -7.39 -14.77
N ARG A 67 11.38 -8.54 -14.44
CA ARG A 67 11.41 -9.70 -15.34
C ARG A 67 10.67 -9.39 -16.64
N HIS A 68 9.48 -8.80 -16.57
CA HIS A 68 8.69 -8.48 -17.76
C HIS A 68 9.40 -7.48 -18.66
N TYR A 69 10.04 -6.46 -18.09
CA TYR A 69 10.91 -5.54 -18.81
C TYR A 69 11.97 -6.26 -19.67
N PHE A 70 12.74 -7.17 -19.07
CA PHE A 70 13.79 -7.90 -19.77
C PHE A 70 13.27 -8.95 -20.76
N MET A 71 12.06 -9.42 -20.59
CA MET A 71 11.45 -10.47 -21.42
C MET A 71 10.55 -9.93 -22.52
N ALA A 72 10.23 -8.63 -22.49
CA ALA A 72 9.38 -8.00 -23.49
C ALA A 72 10.02 -8.09 -24.90
N THR A 73 9.33 -8.72 -25.83
CA THR A 73 9.78 -8.91 -27.24
C THR A 73 8.62 -8.74 -28.20
N GLY A 74 8.90 -8.26 -29.40
CA GLY A 74 7.91 -8.09 -30.46
C GLY A 74 7.85 -6.65 -30.99
N VAL A 75 6.94 -6.40 -31.91
CA VAL A 75 6.86 -5.13 -32.66
C VAL A 75 6.56 -3.91 -31.78
N HIS A 76 5.81 -4.10 -30.70
CA HIS A 76 5.45 -3.04 -29.76
C HIS A 76 6.15 -3.17 -28.40
N ALA A 77 7.17 -4.04 -28.32
CA ALA A 77 7.81 -4.39 -27.05
C ALA A 77 8.53 -3.22 -26.38
N GLU A 78 9.08 -2.28 -27.16
CA GLU A 78 9.88 -1.18 -26.59
C GLU A 78 9.05 -0.25 -25.71
N ALA A 79 7.86 0.16 -26.15
CA ALA A 79 6.98 1.03 -25.36
C ALA A 79 6.46 0.31 -24.11
N VAL A 80 6.01 -0.94 -24.24
CA VAL A 80 5.51 -1.75 -23.12
C VAL A 80 6.63 -2.06 -22.11
N ALA A 81 7.86 -2.33 -22.61
CA ALA A 81 9.00 -2.52 -21.74
C ALA A 81 9.36 -1.26 -20.93
N ALA A 82 9.26 -0.07 -21.57
CA ALA A 82 9.48 1.18 -20.84
C ALA A 82 8.49 1.36 -19.70
N GLU A 83 7.21 1.04 -19.92
CA GLU A 83 6.16 1.05 -18.90
C GLU A 83 6.48 0.09 -17.74
N PHE A 84 6.80 -1.17 -18.06
CA PHE A 84 7.20 -2.14 -17.04
C PHE A 84 8.40 -1.66 -16.20
N LEU A 85 9.36 -0.94 -16.83
CA LEU A 85 10.51 -0.41 -16.09
C LEU A 85 10.11 0.76 -15.19
N GLU A 86 9.24 1.62 -15.66
CA GLU A 86 8.72 2.76 -14.89
C GLU A 86 7.96 2.26 -13.66
N HIS A 87 6.99 1.38 -13.85
CA HIS A 87 6.26 0.77 -12.74
C HIS A 87 7.20 0.05 -11.76
N ALA A 88 8.16 -0.75 -12.26
CA ALA A 88 9.15 -1.40 -11.38
C ALA A 88 9.93 -0.41 -10.50
N ASN A 89 10.22 0.79 -10.98
CA ASN A 89 10.92 1.82 -10.19
C ASN A 89 9.98 2.46 -9.15
N GLN A 90 8.73 2.66 -9.49
CA GLN A 90 7.70 3.18 -8.57
C GLN A 90 7.41 2.17 -7.44
N GLU A 91 7.38 0.87 -7.72
CA GLU A 91 7.27 -0.18 -6.67
C GLU A 91 8.44 -0.13 -5.67
N VAL A 92 9.66 0.21 -6.12
CA VAL A 92 10.80 0.43 -5.22
C VAL A 92 10.55 1.64 -4.31
N GLU A 93 10.01 2.73 -4.84
CA GLU A 93 9.68 3.93 -4.05
C GLU A 93 8.61 3.62 -3.01
N HIS A 94 7.59 2.85 -3.37
CA HIS A 94 6.55 2.38 -2.45
C HIS A 94 7.14 1.52 -1.34
N ALA A 95 7.94 0.51 -1.70
CA ALA A 95 8.62 -0.37 -0.74
C ALA A 95 9.48 0.41 0.26
N ASP A 96 10.25 1.39 -0.21
CA ASP A 96 11.09 2.25 0.62
C ASP A 96 10.27 3.12 1.58
N ALA A 97 9.15 3.69 1.10
CA ALA A 97 8.24 4.48 1.93
C ALA A 97 7.62 3.63 3.04
N ILE A 98 7.16 2.42 2.71
CA ILE A 98 6.59 1.45 3.65
C ILE A 98 7.65 1.03 4.68
N ALA A 99 8.84 0.63 4.24
CA ALA A 99 9.93 0.22 5.13
C ALA A 99 10.33 1.33 6.12
N LYS A 100 10.45 2.57 5.62
CA LYS A 100 10.70 3.75 6.44
C LYS A 100 9.60 3.96 7.49
N ARG A 101 8.33 3.77 7.12
CA ARG A 101 7.22 3.89 8.05
C ARG A 101 7.23 2.82 9.12
N ILE A 102 7.54 1.58 8.78
CA ILE A 102 7.69 0.47 9.74
C ILE A 102 8.73 0.84 10.81
N VAL A 103 9.90 1.34 10.40
CA VAL A 103 10.96 1.77 11.33
C VAL A 103 10.48 2.93 12.22
N GLN A 104 9.78 3.93 11.68
CA GLN A 104 9.21 5.03 12.46
C GLN A 104 8.22 4.55 13.53
N LEU A 105 7.50 3.46 13.26
CA LEU A 105 6.60 2.83 14.21
C LEU A 105 7.34 1.92 15.22
N GLY A 106 8.67 1.81 15.13
CA GLY A 106 9.50 0.95 15.98
C GLY A 106 9.36 -0.54 15.64
N GLY A 107 8.96 -0.85 14.40
CA GLY A 107 8.98 -2.20 13.85
C GLY A 107 10.25 -2.48 13.06
N GLU A 108 10.37 -3.71 12.57
CA GLU A 108 11.44 -4.17 11.67
C GLU A 108 10.84 -4.48 10.30
N PRO A 109 11.34 -3.85 9.20
CA PRO A 109 10.92 -4.19 7.86
C PRO A 109 11.49 -5.55 7.45
N ASP A 110 10.60 -6.45 7.06
CA ASP A 110 10.97 -7.83 6.71
C ASP A 110 11.27 -7.94 5.21
N PHE A 111 12.55 -7.90 4.85
CA PHE A 111 13.07 -8.11 3.49
C PHE A 111 13.51 -9.56 3.24
N SER A 112 13.17 -10.52 4.11
CA SER A 112 13.58 -11.91 3.95
C SER A 112 13.04 -12.51 2.64
N PRO A 113 13.90 -12.93 1.70
CA PRO A 113 13.45 -13.49 0.43
C PRO A 113 12.65 -14.79 0.61
N ASP A 114 12.91 -15.56 1.67
CA ASP A 114 12.26 -16.85 1.93
C ASP A 114 10.76 -16.71 2.23
N THR A 115 10.32 -15.54 2.66
CA THR A 115 8.94 -15.29 3.08
C THR A 115 8.18 -14.33 2.17
N LEU A 116 8.85 -13.65 1.22
CA LEU A 116 8.24 -12.63 0.35
C LEU A 116 6.96 -13.12 -0.34
N VAL A 117 7.05 -14.19 -1.11
CA VAL A 117 5.89 -14.72 -1.86
C VAL A 117 4.75 -15.16 -0.95
N LYS A 118 5.05 -15.64 0.26
CA LYS A 118 4.03 -16.07 1.21
C LYS A 118 3.29 -14.89 1.85
N ARG A 119 3.96 -13.75 2.03
CA ARG A 119 3.40 -12.54 2.65
C ARG A 119 2.74 -11.60 1.64
N SER A 120 3.19 -11.64 0.38
CA SER A 120 2.64 -10.86 -0.71
C SER A 120 1.17 -11.18 -0.95
N HIS A 121 0.35 -10.17 -1.19
CA HIS A 121 -1.02 -10.32 -1.65
C HIS A 121 -1.06 -10.70 -3.14
N ALA A 122 -0.12 -10.16 -3.94
CA ALA A 122 -0.01 -10.45 -5.36
C ALA A 122 0.83 -11.71 -5.63
N GLU A 123 0.47 -12.46 -6.67
CA GLU A 123 1.19 -13.65 -7.10
C GLU A 123 2.34 -13.28 -8.05
N TYR A 124 3.44 -14.04 -8.00
CA TYR A 124 4.51 -13.94 -8.99
C TYR A 124 4.19 -14.80 -10.20
N VAL A 125 3.55 -14.22 -11.22
CA VAL A 125 3.19 -14.92 -12.47
C VAL A 125 4.07 -14.41 -13.61
N PRO A 126 4.88 -15.28 -14.26
CA PRO A 126 5.85 -14.83 -15.26
C PRO A 126 5.26 -14.41 -16.60
N GLY A 127 4.01 -14.76 -16.92
CA GLY A 127 3.44 -14.54 -18.25
C GLY A 127 4.12 -15.38 -19.36
N LYS A 128 3.45 -15.58 -20.48
CA LYS A 128 3.95 -16.39 -21.61
C LYS A 128 4.19 -15.56 -22.87
N SER A 129 3.49 -14.44 -23.03
CA SER A 129 3.62 -13.48 -24.12
C SER A 129 3.62 -12.07 -23.57
N LEU A 130 3.92 -11.07 -24.43
CA LEU A 130 3.89 -9.66 -24.04
C LEU A 130 2.53 -9.27 -23.44
N MET A 131 1.44 -9.60 -24.13
CA MET A 131 0.08 -9.28 -23.66
C MET A 131 -0.35 -10.09 -22.44
N ASP A 132 0.18 -11.31 -22.26
CA ASP A 132 -0.05 -12.10 -21.08
C ASP A 132 0.68 -11.50 -19.87
N MET A 133 1.89 -10.95 -20.05
CA MET A 133 2.61 -10.20 -19.03
C MET A 133 1.83 -8.95 -18.59
N VAL A 134 1.35 -8.13 -19.54
CA VAL A 134 0.50 -6.95 -19.26
C VAL A 134 -0.74 -7.34 -18.46
N LYS A 135 -1.42 -8.44 -18.84
CA LYS A 135 -2.59 -8.94 -18.15
C LYS A 135 -2.29 -9.38 -16.71
N GLU A 136 -1.21 -10.11 -16.52
CA GLU A 136 -0.82 -10.60 -15.18
C GLU A 136 -0.37 -9.45 -14.27
N ASP A 137 0.27 -8.41 -14.81
CA ASP A 137 0.57 -7.19 -14.06
C ASP A 137 -0.73 -6.46 -13.68
N LEU A 138 -1.66 -6.25 -14.60
CA LEU A 138 -2.96 -5.64 -14.28
C LEU A 138 -3.73 -6.41 -13.21
N ILE A 139 -3.68 -7.73 -13.22
CA ILE A 139 -4.31 -8.55 -12.17
C ILE A 139 -3.69 -8.24 -10.82
N ALA A 140 -2.37 -8.10 -10.75
CA ALA A 140 -1.70 -7.81 -9.48
C ALA A 140 -1.96 -6.38 -8.99
N GLU A 141 -2.00 -5.38 -9.88
CA GLU A 141 -2.39 -4.02 -9.47
C GLU A 141 -3.78 -4.02 -8.85
N ARG A 142 -4.73 -4.71 -9.47
CA ARG A 142 -6.09 -4.81 -8.92
C ARG A 142 -6.14 -5.49 -7.54
N ILE A 143 -5.24 -6.46 -7.29
CA ILE A 143 -5.10 -7.07 -5.95
C ILE A 143 -4.50 -6.06 -4.97
N ALA A 144 -3.46 -5.31 -5.37
CA ALA A 144 -2.85 -4.27 -4.55
C ALA A 144 -3.88 -3.18 -4.20
N ILE A 145 -4.61 -2.66 -5.19
CA ILE A 145 -5.69 -1.67 -5.02
C ILE A 145 -6.70 -2.11 -3.96
N ASP A 146 -7.22 -3.32 -4.06
CA ASP A 146 -8.22 -3.81 -3.10
C ASP A 146 -7.59 -3.99 -1.71
N SER A 147 -6.37 -4.51 -1.62
CA SER A 147 -5.67 -4.67 -0.35
C SER A 147 -5.40 -3.34 0.34
N TYR A 148 -5.01 -2.30 -0.39
CA TYR A 148 -4.78 -0.96 0.15
C TYR A 148 -6.07 -0.27 0.59
N LYS A 149 -7.19 -0.45 -0.12
CA LYS A 149 -8.51 0.01 0.31
C LYS A 149 -8.94 -0.63 1.65
N GLU A 150 -8.67 -1.92 1.81
CA GLU A 150 -8.91 -2.62 3.09
C GLU A 150 -8.00 -2.09 4.20
N MET A 151 -6.71 -1.87 3.93
CA MET A 151 -5.76 -1.31 4.90
C MET A 151 -6.16 0.09 5.35
N ILE A 152 -6.54 0.98 4.43
CA ILE A 152 -7.05 2.33 4.72
C ILE A 152 -8.24 2.27 5.65
N THR A 153 -9.17 1.36 5.38
CA THR A 153 -10.37 1.14 6.21
C THR A 153 -9.98 0.64 7.61
N ALA A 154 -9.04 -0.29 7.70
CA ALA A 154 -8.59 -0.88 8.97
C ALA A 154 -7.81 0.11 9.84
N ILE A 155 -7.02 1.01 9.23
CA ILE A 155 -6.25 2.06 9.92
C ILE A 155 -7.19 3.17 10.41
N GLY A 156 -8.19 3.53 9.62
CA GLY A 156 -9.16 4.58 9.95
C GLY A 156 -8.48 5.92 10.24
N ASP A 157 -8.91 6.57 11.33
CA ASP A 157 -8.39 7.87 11.78
C ASP A 157 -7.29 7.74 12.84
N ASP A 158 -6.96 6.51 13.27
CA ASP A 158 -6.05 6.26 14.40
C ASP A 158 -4.56 6.45 14.03
N ASP A 159 -4.19 6.31 12.75
CA ASP A 159 -2.85 6.60 12.23
C ASP A 159 -2.93 7.32 10.87
N SER A 160 -3.19 8.62 10.92
CA SER A 160 -3.35 9.46 9.72
C SER A 160 -2.09 9.56 8.86
N THR A 161 -0.89 9.35 9.42
CA THR A 161 0.36 9.37 8.64
C THR A 161 0.50 8.09 7.80
N THR A 162 0.28 6.92 8.41
CA THR A 162 0.28 5.65 7.68
C THR A 162 -0.84 5.63 6.64
N ARG A 163 -2.04 6.04 7.02
CA ARG A 163 -3.18 6.13 6.10
C ARG A 163 -2.87 6.99 4.88
N ARG A 164 -2.34 8.21 5.06
CA ARG A 164 -1.97 9.10 3.94
C ARG A 164 -0.92 8.47 3.02
N MET A 165 0.05 7.76 3.59
CA MET A 165 1.07 7.06 2.79
C MET A 165 0.43 5.96 1.93
N ILE A 166 -0.44 5.14 2.51
CA ILE A 166 -1.16 4.10 1.76
C ILE A 166 -2.14 4.69 0.74
N GLU A 167 -2.82 5.82 1.04
CA GLU A 167 -3.66 6.55 0.09
C GLU A 167 -2.85 7.08 -1.11
N TRP A 168 -1.61 7.52 -0.89
CA TRP A 168 -0.71 7.92 -1.97
C TRP A 168 -0.29 6.72 -2.83
N ILE A 169 0.13 5.62 -2.23
CA ILE A 169 0.46 4.39 -2.98
C ILE A 169 -0.76 3.93 -3.78
N LEU A 170 -1.93 3.81 -3.15
CA LEU A 170 -3.17 3.43 -3.83
C LEU A 170 -3.46 4.27 -5.08
N ALA A 171 -3.22 5.58 -5.03
CA ALA A 171 -3.44 6.44 -6.19
C ALA A 171 -2.50 6.10 -7.36
N VAL A 172 -1.27 5.70 -7.09
CA VAL A 172 -0.30 5.27 -8.10
C VAL A 172 -0.67 3.89 -8.65
N GLU A 173 -1.10 2.94 -7.81
CA GLU A 173 -1.56 1.62 -8.28
C GLU A 173 -2.82 1.72 -9.17
N GLU A 174 -3.71 2.69 -8.88
CA GLU A 174 -4.86 2.97 -9.74
C GLU A 174 -4.40 3.53 -11.12
N GLU A 175 -3.34 4.36 -11.16
CA GLU A 175 -2.71 4.83 -12.40
C GLU A 175 -2.05 3.68 -13.17
N HIS A 176 -1.24 2.84 -12.52
CA HIS A 176 -0.67 1.63 -13.13
C HIS A 176 -1.75 0.73 -13.76
N ALA A 177 -2.85 0.53 -13.05
CA ALA A 177 -3.95 -0.30 -13.57
C ALA A 177 -4.61 0.31 -14.83
N ASP A 178 -4.76 1.64 -14.89
CA ASP A 178 -5.31 2.33 -16.05
C ASP A 178 -4.36 2.24 -17.25
N ASP A 179 -3.05 2.43 -17.04
CA ASP A 179 -2.02 2.32 -18.08
C ASP A 179 -1.98 0.90 -18.67
N LEU A 180 -1.95 -0.12 -17.83
CA LEU A 180 -1.98 -1.52 -18.28
C LEU A 180 -3.28 -1.90 -19.00
N ALA A 181 -4.42 -1.38 -18.55
CA ALA A 181 -5.70 -1.58 -19.23
C ALA A 181 -5.69 -0.95 -20.63
N GLY A 182 -5.12 0.26 -20.76
CA GLY A 182 -4.92 0.92 -22.04
C GLY A 182 -4.04 0.12 -23.00
N LEU A 183 -2.97 -0.51 -22.50
CA LEU A 183 -2.12 -1.39 -23.31
C LEU A 183 -2.85 -2.65 -23.78
N LEU A 184 -3.75 -3.22 -22.98
CA LEU A 184 -4.56 -4.37 -23.38
C LEU A 184 -5.55 -4.00 -24.50
N ASP A 185 -6.21 -2.85 -24.39
CA ASP A 185 -7.16 -2.38 -25.40
C ASP A 185 -6.48 -2.06 -26.74
N ALA A 186 -5.28 -1.49 -26.73
CA ALA A 186 -4.48 -1.19 -27.91
C ALA A 186 -3.91 -2.44 -28.62
N GLY A 187 -3.87 -3.59 -27.94
CA GLY A 187 -3.38 -4.87 -28.46
C GLY A 187 -4.44 -5.70 -29.21
N HIS A 188 -5.67 -5.21 -29.29
CA HIS A 188 -6.78 -5.81 -30.04
C HIS A 188 -7.01 -5.07 -31.34
#